data_f64c03f3e6425006e940cf201a2cb821
#
_entry.id   f64c03f3e6425006e940cf201a2cb821
#
_cell.length_a   1.000
_cell.length_b   1.000
_cell.length_c   1.000
_cell.angle_alpha   90.00
_cell.angle_beta   90.00
_cell.angle_gamma   90.00
#
_symmetry.space_group_name_H-M   'P 1'
#
loop_
_entity.id
_entity.type
_entity.pdbx_description
1 polymer ?
#
loop_
_entity_poly.entity_id
_entity_poly.type
_entity_poly.pdbx_seq_one_letter_code
_entity_poly.pdbx_strand_id
1 'polypeptide(L)'
;EEVSRGLGDVYKRQNQSLPDGLKLEIAFNRATYVGTAIQEVYKSLIIAFILVVVIIYLFLGNLKAVIVPAVALPVSLIGSFLGLYIFDLSINIFVLLSFILAIGIITDDSVIMTDAIYTRIEKGETPLVAAYKGSRQITFAIIATTLILVAVFLPLIFIEGIAGTLFKETAIALSFSIVVSSFVALTLSPMLGSKFLNKKEKINFFVKKFNNGFKSFTEFYTDTLKFWINKQKTISIFIILLIAASVYLFNFTKKELILSLIHISEPTRHLF
;
A
#
# COMPACT_ATOMS: atom_id res chain seq x y z
N GLU A 1 -7.98 -19.90 -18.20
CA GLU A 1 -6.89 -20.89 -18.45
C GLU A 1 -7.25 -21.90 -19.53
N GLU A 2 -8.47 -22.42 -19.60
CA GLU A 2 -8.92 -23.37 -20.64
C GLU A 2 -8.89 -22.78 -22.06
N VAL A 3 -9.34 -21.54 -22.22
CA VAL A 3 -9.34 -20.86 -23.54
C VAL A 3 -7.93 -20.56 -24.03
N SER A 4 -6.99 -20.25 -23.14
CA SER A 4 -5.59 -20.00 -23.52
C SER A 4 -4.84 -21.29 -23.88
N ARG A 5 -5.18 -22.43 -23.23
CA ARG A 5 -4.65 -23.75 -23.60
C ARG A 5 -5.13 -24.19 -24.99
N GLY A 6 -6.44 -23.98 -25.30
CA GLY A 6 -7.00 -24.31 -26.63
C GLY A 6 -6.36 -23.52 -27.75
N LEU A 7 -6.10 -22.23 -27.58
CA LEU A 7 -5.40 -21.40 -28.59
C LEU A 7 -3.94 -21.82 -28.80
N GLY A 8 -3.24 -22.23 -27.73
CA GLY A 8 -1.87 -22.76 -27.85
C GLY A 8 -1.77 -24.05 -28.63
N ASP A 9 -2.77 -24.92 -28.50
CA ASP A 9 -2.83 -26.19 -29.26
C ASP A 9 -3.21 -25.98 -30.72
N VAL A 10 -4.11 -25.03 -31.00
CA VAL A 10 -4.44 -24.63 -32.39
C VAL A 10 -3.21 -24.09 -33.12
N TYR A 11 -2.46 -23.20 -32.48
CA TYR A 11 -1.21 -22.63 -33.00
C TYR A 11 -0.17 -23.71 -33.30
N LYS A 12 0.02 -24.69 -32.39
CA LYS A 12 0.96 -25.79 -32.60
C LYS A 12 0.55 -26.69 -33.78
N ARG A 13 -0.76 -26.99 -33.91
CA ARG A 13 -1.30 -27.77 -35.05
C ARG A 13 -1.17 -27.01 -36.37
N GLN A 14 -1.46 -25.72 -36.39
CA GLN A 14 -1.28 -24.89 -37.59
C GLN A 14 0.18 -24.82 -38.03
N ASN A 15 1.13 -24.73 -37.09
CA ASN A 15 2.56 -24.70 -37.42
C ASN A 15 3.07 -26.02 -38.01
N GLN A 16 2.41 -27.15 -37.66
CA GLN A 16 2.72 -28.47 -38.26
C GLN A 16 2.13 -28.67 -39.65
N SER A 17 1.12 -27.88 -40.03
CA SER A 17 0.45 -27.97 -41.35
C SER A 17 0.96 -26.95 -42.36
N LEU A 18 1.97 -26.15 -42.01
CA LEU A 18 2.56 -25.16 -42.88
C LEU A 18 3.54 -25.83 -43.89
N PRO A 19 3.64 -25.32 -45.11
CA PRO A 19 4.68 -25.73 -46.05
C PRO A 19 6.09 -25.47 -45.52
N ASP A 20 7.05 -26.25 -45.99
CA ASP A 20 8.46 -26.11 -45.62
C ASP A 20 8.96 -24.68 -45.87
N GLY A 21 9.54 -24.08 -44.81
CA GLY A 21 10.09 -22.72 -44.88
C GLY A 21 9.19 -21.65 -44.28
N LEU A 22 7.94 -21.95 -43.89
CA LEU A 22 7.05 -21.02 -43.19
C LEU A 22 6.93 -21.41 -41.72
N LYS A 23 7.05 -20.41 -40.83
CA LYS A 23 6.80 -20.57 -39.40
C LYS A 23 5.83 -19.47 -38.91
N LEU A 24 4.83 -19.90 -38.17
CA LEU A 24 3.98 -18.97 -37.43
C LEU A 24 4.68 -18.61 -36.11
N GLU A 25 4.90 -17.33 -35.87
CA GLU A 25 5.38 -16.82 -34.58
C GLU A 25 4.31 -15.98 -33.93
N ILE A 26 4.15 -16.13 -32.62
CA ILE A 26 3.21 -15.33 -31.83
C ILE A 26 3.82 -13.93 -31.66
N ALA A 27 3.32 -12.97 -32.43
CA ALA A 27 3.79 -11.58 -32.35
C ALA A 27 3.50 -10.93 -30.99
N PHE A 28 2.41 -11.31 -30.34
CA PHE A 28 2.04 -10.76 -29.04
C PHE A 28 1.22 -11.77 -28.22
N ASN A 29 1.72 -12.12 -27.02
CA ASN A 29 1.02 -13.01 -26.10
C ASN A 29 0.64 -12.24 -24.82
N ARG A 30 -0.64 -11.89 -24.71
CA ARG A 30 -1.19 -11.20 -23.51
C ARG A 30 -1.03 -12.02 -22.23
N ALA A 31 -1.18 -13.34 -22.31
CA ALA A 31 -1.10 -14.21 -21.14
C ALA A 31 0.32 -14.20 -20.52
N THR A 32 1.36 -14.15 -21.35
CA THR A 32 2.75 -14.03 -20.86
C THR A 32 2.97 -12.69 -20.16
N TYR A 33 2.44 -11.59 -20.75
CA TYR A 33 2.55 -10.26 -20.15
C TYR A 33 1.83 -10.19 -18.79
N VAL A 34 0.60 -10.69 -18.71
CA VAL A 34 -0.17 -10.73 -17.45
C VAL A 34 0.53 -11.63 -16.43
N GLY A 35 1.03 -12.79 -16.83
CA GLY A 35 1.78 -13.69 -15.93
C GLY A 35 3.03 -13.05 -15.35
N THR A 36 3.80 -12.32 -16.18
CA THR A 36 4.97 -11.58 -15.72
C THR A 36 4.58 -10.45 -14.75
N ALA A 37 3.53 -9.70 -15.06
CA ALA A 37 3.04 -8.63 -14.21
C ALA A 37 2.58 -9.17 -12.84
N ILE A 38 1.88 -10.30 -12.80
CA ILE A 38 1.49 -10.96 -11.54
C ILE A 38 2.72 -11.37 -10.72
N GLN A 39 3.74 -11.93 -11.36
CA GLN A 39 4.99 -12.30 -10.67
C GLN A 39 5.70 -11.07 -10.08
N GLU A 40 5.77 -9.96 -10.81
CA GLU A 40 6.35 -8.71 -10.29
C GLU A 40 5.55 -8.15 -9.12
N VAL A 41 4.22 -8.28 -9.14
CA VAL A 41 3.38 -7.92 -8.00
C VAL A 41 3.70 -8.78 -6.78
N TYR A 42 3.80 -10.10 -6.92
CA TYR A 42 4.16 -10.98 -5.79
C TYR A 42 5.53 -10.64 -5.20
N LYS A 43 6.53 -10.35 -6.04
CA LYS A 43 7.84 -9.89 -5.58
C LYS A 43 7.72 -8.58 -4.80
N SER A 44 6.96 -7.62 -5.33
CA SER A 44 6.74 -6.33 -4.70
C SER A 44 6.03 -6.47 -3.34
N LEU A 45 5.03 -7.35 -3.23
CA LEU A 45 4.35 -7.66 -1.98
C LEU A 45 5.31 -8.22 -0.92
N ILE A 46 6.17 -9.16 -1.31
CA ILE A 46 7.16 -9.76 -0.40
C ILE A 46 8.19 -8.72 0.04
N ILE A 47 8.71 -7.91 -0.89
CA ILE A 47 9.67 -6.85 -0.59
C ILE A 47 9.04 -5.81 0.35
N ALA A 48 7.83 -5.36 0.07
CA ALA A 48 7.11 -4.42 0.92
C ALA A 48 6.88 -5.00 2.33
N PHE A 49 6.48 -6.27 2.44
CA PHE A 49 6.31 -6.95 3.71
C PHE A 49 7.61 -7.00 4.52
N ILE A 50 8.72 -7.43 3.91
CA ILE A 50 10.02 -7.50 4.57
C ILE A 50 10.46 -6.11 5.04
N LEU A 51 10.32 -5.09 4.17
CA LEU A 51 10.72 -3.73 4.47
C LEU A 51 9.93 -3.16 5.65
N VAL A 52 8.62 -3.37 5.67
CA VAL A 52 7.75 -2.97 6.78
C VAL A 52 8.18 -3.63 8.09
N VAL A 53 8.38 -4.96 8.09
CA VAL A 53 8.84 -5.71 9.26
C VAL A 53 10.18 -5.18 9.79
N VAL A 54 11.13 -4.89 8.89
CA VAL A 54 12.44 -4.33 9.26
C VAL A 54 12.29 -2.94 9.87
N ILE A 55 11.49 -2.07 9.25
CA ILE A 55 11.27 -0.71 9.76
C ILE A 55 10.64 -0.77 11.16
N ILE A 56 9.57 -1.54 11.34
CA ILE A 56 8.91 -1.67 12.63
C ILE A 56 9.89 -2.19 13.69
N TYR A 57 10.72 -3.17 13.33
CA TYR A 57 11.75 -3.68 14.24
C TYR A 57 12.77 -2.61 14.67
N LEU A 58 13.21 -1.77 13.73
CA LEU A 58 14.15 -0.68 14.04
C LEU A 58 13.55 0.35 15.00
N PHE A 59 12.27 0.68 14.84
CA PHE A 59 11.58 1.67 15.68
C PHE A 59 11.16 1.12 17.03
N LEU A 60 10.52 -0.04 17.08
CA LEU A 60 10.04 -0.62 18.34
C LEU A 60 11.15 -1.28 19.16
N GLY A 61 12.21 -1.73 18.49
CA GLY A 61 13.36 -2.36 19.15
C GLY A 61 13.07 -3.70 19.84
N ASN A 62 11.89 -4.28 19.61
CA ASN A 62 11.44 -5.52 20.22
C ASN A 62 10.85 -6.45 19.16
N LEU A 63 11.49 -7.60 18.96
CA LEU A 63 11.05 -8.61 17.98
C LEU A 63 9.63 -9.12 18.24
N LYS A 64 9.23 -9.22 19.50
CA LYS A 64 7.88 -9.67 19.88
C LYS A 64 6.82 -8.65 19.49
N ALA A 65 7.15 -7.35 19.55
CA ALA A 65 6.25 -6.30 19.11
C ALA A 65 6.02 -6.31 17.59
N VAL A 66 7.04 -6.72 16.84
CA VAL A 66 6.94 -6.84 15.37
C VAL A 66 5.99 -7.95 14.92
N ILE A 67 5.84 -9.02 15.73
CA ILE A 67 4.96 -10.15 15.41
C ILE A 67 3.52 -9.69 15.18
N VAL A 68 3.04 -8.71 15.92
CA VAL A 68 1.65 -8.25 15.84
C VAL A 68 1.32 -7.70 14.44
N PRO A 69 1.99 -6.66 13.93
CA PRO A 69 1.74 -6.17 12.58
C PRO A 69 2.18 -7.16 11.49
N ALA A 70 3.24 -7.97 11.74
CA ALA A 70 3.69 -8.97 10.79
C ALA A 70 2.66 -10.10 10.56
N VAL A 71 1.83 -10.42 11.54
CA VAL A 71 0.71 -11.36 11.38
C VAL A 71 -0.55 -10.65 10.87
N ALA A 72 -0.82 -9.44 11.34
CA ALA A 72 -2.00 -8.68 10.93
C ALA A 72 -2.02 -8.38 9.42
N LEU A 73 -0.85 -8.07 8.83
CA LEU A 73 -0.74 -7.74 7.40
C LEU A 73 -1.20 -8.90 6.48
N PRO A 74 -0.62 -10.11 6.55
CA PRO A 74 -1.06 -11.20 5.69
C PRO A 74 -2.51 -11.62 5.96
N VAL A 75 -2.99 -11.57 7.21
CA VAL A 75 -4.39 -11.86 7.54
C VAL A 75 -5.32 -10.85 6.89
N SER A 76 -4.98 -9.55 6.92
CA SER A 76 -5.76 -8.51 6.24
C SER A 76 -5.76 -8.68 4.73
N LEU A 77 -4.60 -9.01 4.12
CA LEU A 77 -4.52 -9.25 2.68
C LEU A 77 -5.37 -10.46 2.27
N ILE A 78 -5.27 -11.58 2.99
CA ILE A 78 -6.10 -12.76 2.73
C ILE A 78 -7.58 -12.40 2.88
N GLY A 79 -7.93 -11.66 3.93
CA GLY A 79 -9.29 -11.18 4.13
C GLY A 79 -9.79 -10.27 2.99
N SER A 80 -8.89 -9.51 2.35
CA SER A 80 -9.23 -8.65 1.21
C SER A 80 -9.64 -9.43 -0.04
N PHE A 81 -9.13 -10.65 -0.24
CA PHE A 81 -9.59 -11.53 -1.32
C PHE A 81 -11.04 -11.96 -1.15
N LEU A 82 -11.55 -12.02 0.08
CA LEU A 82 -12.98 -12.24 0.32
C LEU A 82 -13.83 -11.11 -0.31
N GLY A 83 -13.33 -9.87 -0.27
CA GLY A 83 -14.00 -8.74 -0.93
C GLY A 83 -14.06 -8.90 -2.44
N LEU A 84 -12.99 -9.37 -3.07
CA LEU A 84 -13.00 -9.65 -4.52
C LEU A 84 -14.08 -10.69 -4.85
N TYR A 85 -14.19 -11.72 -4.05
CA TYR A 85 -15.20 -12.77 -4.24
C TYR A 85 -16.62 -12.24 -4.06
N ILE A 86 -16.88 -11.43 -3.02
CA ILE A 86 -18.22 -10.88 -2.73
C ILE A 86 -18.70 -9.93 -3.83
N PHE A 87 -17.78 -9.12 -4.39
CA PHE A 87 -18.09 -8.13 -5.41
C PHE A 87 -17.91 -8.66 -6.85
N ASP A 88 -17.65 -9.96 -7.00
CA ASP A 88 -17.40 -10.61 -8.30
C ASP A 88 -16.32 -9.90 -9.14
N LEU A 89 -15.24 -9.49 -8.47
CA LEU A 89 -14.13 -8.81 -9.10
C LEU A 89 -13.06 -9.80 -9.58
N SER A 90 -12.56 -9.59 -10.78
CA SER A 90 -11.46 -10.39 -11.32
C SER A 90 -10.11 -9.96 -10.76
N ILE A 91 -9.19 -10.92 -10.60
CA ILE A 91 -7.79 -10.60 -10.27
C ILE A 91 -7.13 -10.09 -11.55
N ASN A 92 -6.96 -8.78 -11.62
CA ASN A 92 -6.27 -8.09 -12.71
C ASN A 92 -5.14 -7.22 -12.17
N ILE A 93 -4.34 -6.62 -13.07
CA ILE A 93 -3.17 -5.81 -12.71
C ILE A 93 -3.56 -4.63 -11.81
N PHE A 94 -4.72 -3.99 -12.03
CA PHE A 94 -5.17 -2.84 -11.25
C PHE A 94 -5.59 -3.22 -9.84
N VAL A 95 -6.29 -4.35 -9.69
CA VAL A 95 -6.64 -4.91 -8.38
C VAL A 95 -5.38 -5.33 -7.61
N LEU A 96 -4.42 -5.94 -8.29
CA LEU A 96 -3.14 -6.31 -7.67
C LEU A 96 -2.32 -5.07 -7.28
N LEU A 97 -2.31 -4.02 -8.10
CA LEU A 97 -1.69 -2.74 -7.77
C LEU A 97 -2.36 -2.09 -6.55
N SER A 98 -3.69 -2.21 -6.45
CA SER A 98 -4.42 -1.72 -5.28
C SER A 98 -4.00 -2.44 -3.99
N PHE A 99 -3.69 -3.72 -4.04
CA PHE A 99 -3.17 -4.45 -2.88
C PHE A 99 -1.75 -4.01 -2.49
N ILE A 100 -0.87 -3.69 -3.46
CA ILE A 100 0.44 -3.12 -3.14
C ILE A 100 0.26 -1.77 -2.41
N LEU A 101 -0.64 -0.92 -2.91
CA LEU A 101 -0.95 0.36 -2.27
C LEU A 101 -1.58 0.15 -0.88
N ALA A 102 -2.47 -0.82 -0.75
CA ALA A 102 -3.14 -1.15 0.49
C ALA A 102 -2.17 -1.60 1.60
N ILE A 103 -1.04 -2.26 1.27
CA ILE A 103 -0.06 -2.73 2.27
C ILE A 103 0.39 -1.59 3.20
N GLY A 104 0.71 -0.42 2.64
CA GLY A 104 1.10 0.74 3.43
C GLY A 104 -0.01 1.16 4.41
N ILE A 105 -1.22 1.28 3.91
CA ILE A 105 -2.40 1.69 4.70
C ILE A 105 -2.78 0.63 5.76
N ILE A 106 -2.75 -0.65 5.36
CA ILE A 106 -3.08 -1.79 6.23
C ILE A 106 -2.13 -1.86 7.44
N THR A 107 -0.86 -1.58 7.20
CA THR A 107 0.17 -1.69 8.25
C THR A 107 0.03 -0.60 9.30
N ASP A 108 -0.36 0.60 8.91
CA ASP A 108 -0.42 1.76 9.80
C ASP A 108 -1.33 1.53 11.00
N ASP A 109 -2.54 1.02 10.80
CA ASP A 109 -3.49 0.75 11.87
C ASP A 109 -2.94 -0.25 12.90
N SER A 110 -2.31 -1.33 12.41
CA SER A 110 -1.72 -2.37 13.27
C SER A 110 -0.49 -1.89 14.03
N VAL A 111 0.32 -1.01 13.41
CA VAL A 111 1.51 -0.41 14.05
C VAL A 111 1.08 0.55 15.15
N ILE A 112 0.14 1.46 14.87
CA ILE A 112 -0.38 2.42 15.85
C ILE A 112 -1.01 1.68 17.04
N MET A 113 -1.78 0.61 16.78
CA MET A 113 -2.34 -0.25 17.81
C MET A 113 -1.25 -0.87 18.68
N THR A 114 -0.22 -1.45 18.05
CA THR A 114 0.89 -2.09 18.74
C THR A 114 1.69 -1.10 19.59
N ASP A 115 1.96 0.09 19.06
CA ASP A 115 2.68 1.14 19.75
C ASP A 115 1.92 1.66 20.99
N ALA A 116 0.62 1.88 20.85
CA ALA A 116 -0.24 2.31 21.96
C ALA A 116 -0.26 1.28 23.10
N ILE A 117 -0.30 0.00 22.78
CA ILE A 117 -0.25 -1.09 23.78
C ILE A 117 1.14 -1.15 24.40
N TYR A 118 2.19 -1.12 23.54
CA TYR A 118 3.58 -1.26 24.00
C TYR A 118 4.01 -0.11 24.92
N THR A 119 3.65 1.12 24.59
CA THR A 119 3.92 2.29 25.43
C THR A 119 3.32 2.15 26.84
N ARG A 120 2.15 1.51 26.98
CA ARG A 120 1.53 1.25 28.29
C ARG A 120 2.25 0.16 29.07
N ILE A 121 2.71 -0.89 28.40
CA ILE A 121 3.53 -1.94 29.00
C ILE A 121 4.86 -1.36 29.52
N GLU A 122 5.46 -0.43 28.78
CA GLU A 122 6.66 0.28 29.25
C GLU A 122 6.42 1.09 30.53
N LYS A 123 5.23 1.67 30.67
CA LYS A 123 4.79 2.39 31.88
C LYS A 123 4.48 1.45 33.06
N GLY A 124 4.56 0.13 32.88
CA GLY A 124 4.41 -0.88 33.93
C GLY A 124 3.03 -1.51 34.03
N GLU A 125 2.12 -1.23 33.09
CA GLU A 125 0.83 -1.93 33.03
C GLU A 125 1.03 -3.39 32.59
N THR A 126 0.17 -4.30 33.06
CA THR A 126 0.20 -5.69 32.59
C THR A 126 -0.24 -5.77 31.13
N PRO A 127 0.27 -6.73 30.34
CA PRO A 127 -0.04 -6.82 28.90
C PRO A 127 -1.53 -6.84 28.58
N LEU A 128 -2.34 -7.52 29.37
CA LEU A 128 -3.80 -7.59 29.19
C LEU A 128 -4.47 -6.22 29.42
N VAL A 129 -4.10 -5.53 30.50
CA VAL A 129 -4.63 -4.20 30.82
C VAL A 129 -4.16 -3.17 29.80
N ALA A 130 -2.89 -3.24 29.41
CA ALA A 130 -2.31 -2.39 28.38
C ALA A 130 -3.02 -2.55 27.03
N ALA A 131 -3.30 -3.81 26.61
CA ALA A 131 -4.04 -4.10 25.40
C ALA A 131 -5.46 -3.53 25.45
N TYR A 132 -6.19 -3.72 26.54
CA TYR A 132 -7.55 -3.18 26.71
C TYR A 132 -7.59 -1.65 26.68
N LYS A 133 -6.75 -0.99 27.50
CA LYS A 133 -6.73 0.47 27.58
C LYS A 133 -6.11 1.12 26.32
N GLY A 134 -5.07 0.51 25.76
CA GLY A 134 -4.41 0.97 24.55
C GLY A 134 -5.35 0.92 23.33
N SER A 135 -6.04 -0.21 23.13
CA SER A 135 -7.01 -0.35 22.04
C SER A 135 -8.15 0.66 22.17
N ARG A 136 -8.72 0.81 23.37
CA ARG A 136 -9.81 1.78 23.60
C ARG A 136 -9.41 3.21 23.30
N GLN A 137 -8.16 3.58 23.55
CA GLN A 137 -7.65 4.94 23.33
C GLN A 137 -7.64 5.30 21.84
N ILE A 138 -7.31 4.34 20.96
CA ILE A 138 -7.10 4.61 19.53
C ILE A 138 -8.19 4.05 18.63
N THR A 139 -9.15 3.28 19.16
CA THR A 139 -10.27 2.71 18.38
C THR A 139 -11.00 3.76 17.56
N PHE A 140 -11.32 4.91 18.19
CA PHE A 140 -12.03 5.98 17.48
C PHE A 140 -11.20 6.58 16.35
N ALA A 141 -9.89 6.74 16.55
CA ALA A 141 -8.98 7.25 15.51
C ALA A 141 -8.92 6.29 14.30
N ILE A 142 -8.77 4.98 14.56
CA ILE A 142 -8.75 3.96 13.49
C ILE A 142 -10.07 3.94 12.72
N ILE A 143 -11.22 3.97 13.40
CA ILE A 143 -12.52 4.01 12.72
C ILE A 143 -12.67 5.28 11.89
N ALA A 144 -12.27 6.43 12.43
CA ALA A 144 -12.35 7.70 11.73
C ALA A 144 -11.46 7.72 10.48
N THR A 145 -10.21 7.26 10.57
CA THR A 145 -9.28 7.18 9.42
C THR A 145 -9.80 6.21 8.37
N THR A 146 -10.34 5.06 8.76
CA THR A 146 -10.96 4.08 7.86
C THR A 146 -12.12 4.70 7.08
N LEU A 147 -13.04 5.39 7.77
CA LEU A 147 -14.18 6.06 7.12
C LEU A 147 -13.73 7.16 6.15
N ILE A 148 -12.73 7.95 6.54
CA ILE A 148 -12.16 8.99 5.68
C ILE A 148 -11.54 8.37 4.42
N LEU A 149 -10.73 7.32 4.55
CA LEU A 149 -10.10 6.66 3.43
C LEU A 149 -11.12 6.04 2.48
N VAL A 150 -12.12 5.34 3.00
CA VAL A 150 -13.22 4.79 2.18
C VAL A 150 -13.95 5.92 1.46
N ALA A 151 -14.27 7.03 2.15
CA ALA A 151 -14.94 8.18 1.55
C ALA A 151 -14.10 8.86 0.44
N VAL A 152 -12.78 8.82 0.52
CA VAL A 152 -11.88 9.34 -0.53
C VAL A 152 -11.89 8.46 -1.78
N PHE A 153 -12.00 7.13 -1.62
CA PHE A 153 -12.04 6.21 -2.77
C PHE A 153 -13.42 6.04 -3.37
N LEU A 154 -14.49 6.30 -2.60
CA LEU A 154 -15.88 6.15 -3.06
C LEU A 154 -16.20 6.92 -4.38
N PRO A 155 -15.75 8.17 -4.59
CA PRO A 155 -16.03 8.91 -5.83
C PRO A 155 -15.47 8.24 -7.09
N LEU A 156 -14.40 7.44 -6.98
CA LEU A 156 -13.82 6.74 -8.12
C LEU A 156 -14.77 5.70 -8.74
N ILE A 157 -15.74 5.21 -7.96
CA ILE A 157 -16.76 4.25 -8.42
C ILE A 157 -17.71 4.87 -9.43
N PHE A 158 -17.89 6.18 -9.39
CA PHE A 158 -18.83 6.93 -10.25
C PHE A 158 -18.20 7.49 -11.52
N ILE A 159 -16.90 7.21 -11.75
CA ILE A 159 -16.24 7.61 -12.99
C ILE A 159 -16.78 6.76 -14.13
N GLU A 160 -17.19 7.40 -15.23
CA GLU A 160 -17.71 6.73 -16.43
C GLU A 160 -16.61 6.44 -17.47
N GLY A 161 -16.90 5.53 -18.41
CA GLY A 161 -16.01 5.16 -19.49
C GLY A 161 -15.03 4.03 -19.15
N ILE A 162 -14.11 3.74 -20.08
CA ILE A 162 -13.15 2.63 -19.95
C ILE A 162 -12.24 2.82 -18.71
N ALA A 163 -11.77 4.04 -18.49
CA ALA A 163 -10.99 4.37 -17.29
C ALA A 163 -11.81 4.16 -16.01
N GLY A 164 -13.10 4.50 -16.03
CA GLY A 164 -14.01 4.32 -14.91
C GLY A 164 -14.14 2.87 -14.48
N THR A 165 -14.21 1.93 -15.43
CA THR A 165 -14.29 0.50 -15.11
C THR A 165 -13.05 0.03 -14.33
N LEU A 166 -11.85 0.46 -14.76
CA LEU A 166 -10.59 0.12 -14.11
C LEU A 166 -10.48 0.74 -12.70
N PHE A 167 -10.86 2.00 -12.56
CA PHE A 167 -10.82 2.70 -11.27
C PHE A 167 -11.89 2.18 -10.30
N LYS A 168 -13.04 1.76 -10.80
CA LYS A 168 -14.11 1.17 -9.98
C LYS A 168 -13.63 -0.11 -9.27
N GLU A 169 -13.03 -1.05 -10.00
CA GLU A 169 -12.49 -2.28 -9.42
C GLU A 169 -11.40 -1.99 -8.38
N THR A 170 -10.49 -1.08 -8.70
CA THR A 170 -9.42 -0.62 -7.79
C THR A 170 -9.99 0.01 -6.52
N ALA A 171 -10.98 0.90 -6.65
CA ALA A 171 -11.59 1.60 -5.52
C ALA A 171 -12.32 0.64 -4.58
N ILE A 172 -13.06 -0.34 -5.13
CA ILE A 172 -13.75 -1.36 -4.33
C ILE A 172 -12.73 -2.24 -3.60
N ALA A 173 -11.71 -2.74 -4.31
CA ALA A 173 -10.68 -3.59 -3.74
C ALA A 173 -9.91 -2.87 -2.61
N LEU A 174 -9.51 -1.61 -2.82
CA LEU A 174 -8.88 -0.77 -1.80
C LEU A 174 -9.78 -0.54 -0.60
N SER A 175 -11.00 -0.06 -0.83
CA SER A 175 -11.94 0.26 0.25
C SER A 175 -12.23 -0.96 1.12
N PHE A 176 -12.44 -2.12 0.50
CA PHE A 176 -12.68 -3.35 1.23
C PHE A 176 -11.42 -3.79 2.02
N SER A 177 -10.25 -3.67 1.43
CA SER A 177 -8.98 -3.98 2.10
C SER A 177 -8.76 -3.12 3.34
N ILE A 178 -9.08 -1.83 3.27
CA ILE A 178 -8.98 -0.88 4.39
C ILE A 178 -9.96 -1.27 5.50
N VAL A 179 -11.20 -1.62 5.17
CA VAL A 179 -12.20 -2.06 6.16
C VAL A 179 -11.77 -3.35 6.85
N VAL A 180 -11.29 -4.34 6.10
CA VAL A 180 -10.78 -5.59 6.67
C VAL A 180 -9.57 -5.34 7.57
N SER A 181 -8.64 -4.47 7.13
CA SER A 181 -7.48 -4.10 7.93
C SER A 181 -7.86 -3.47 9.25
N SER A 182 -8.76 -2.51 9.22
CA SER A 182 -9.26 -1.86 10.44
C SER A 182 -9.89 -2.88 11.40
N PHE A 183 -10.70 -3.81 10.87
CA PHE A 183 -11.27 -4.89 11.67
C PHE A 183 -10.18 -5.78 12.30
N VAL A 184 -9.17 -6.16 11.55
CA VAL A 184 -8.03 -6.96 12.03
C VAL A 184 -7.22 -6.16 13.07
N ALA A 185 -6.97 -4.87 12.82
CA ALA A 185 -6.24 -4.01 13.76
C ALA A 185 -6.99 -3.83 15.09
N LEU A 186 -8.32 -3.78 15.06
CA LEU A 186 -9.15 -3.60 16.25
C LEU A 186 -9.39 -4.90 17.03
N THR A 187 -9.25 -6.06 16.40
CA THR A 187 -9.52 -7.37 17.03
C THR A 187 -8.26 -8.20 17.24
N LEU A 188 -7.56 -8.51 16.16
CA LEU A 188 -6.39 -9.40 16.19
C LEU A 188 -5.18 -8.74 16.85
N SER A 189 -4.92 -7.45 16.55
CA SER A 189 -3.74 -6.77 17.09
C SER A 189 -3.77 -6.63 18.61
N PRO A 190 -4.86 -6.23 19.29
CA PRO A 190 -4.94 -6.23 20.74
C PRO A 190 -4.82 -7.63 21.35
N MET A 191 -5.43 -8.64 20.70
CA MET A 191 -5.33 -10.02 21.17
C MET A 191 -3.88 -10.53 21.12
N LEU A 192 -3.19 -10.34 20.00
CA LEU A 192 -1.78 -10.71 19.88
C LEU A 192 -0.90 -9.86 20.81
N GLY A 193 -1.18 -8.57 20.92
CA GLY A 193 -0.49 -7.66 21.82
C GLY A 193 -0.55 -8.10 23.27
N SER A 194 -1.72 -8.54 23.75
CA SER A 194 -1.88 -9.04 25.12
C SER A 194 -1.08 -10.32 25.40
N LYS A 195 -0.79 -11.14 24.38
CA LYS A 195 -0.08 -12.42 24.52
C LYS A 195 1.42 -12.32 24.27
N PHE A 196 1.83 -11.55 23.29
CA PHE A 196 3.22 -11.52 22.82
C PHE A 196 4.01 -10.31 23.32
N LEU A 197 3.36 -9.19 23.63
CA LEU A 197 4.05 -8.00 24.11
C LEU A 197 4.42 -8.17 25.59
N ASN A 198 5.71 -8.07 25.87
CA ASN A 198 6.25 -8.09 27.23
C ASN A 198 7.21 -6.92 27.41
N LYS A 199 7.51 -6.60 28.70
CA LYS A 199 8.50 -5.58 29.06
C LYS A 199 9.86 -5.88 28.39
N LYS A 200 10.59 -4.85 28.00
CA LYS A 200 11.82 -4.88 27.22
C LYS A 200 12.73 -6.07 27.51
N GLU A 201 13.01 -6.84 26.47
CA GLU A 201 14.22 -7.64 26.36
C GLU A 201 15.42 -6.75 26.02
N LYS A 202 16.64 -7.27 26.23
CA LYS A 202 17.89 -6.50 25.95
C LYS A 202 17.87 -5.97 24.51
N ILE A 203 17.96 -4.66 24.37
CA ILE A 203 17.98 -3.97 23.07
C ILE A 203 19.24 -4.40 22.31
N ASN A 204 19.07 -4.88 21.09
CA ASN A 204 20.14 -5.28 20.20
C ASN A 204 21.07 -4.08 19.86
N PHE A 205 22.37 -4.32 19.70
CA PHE A 205 23.35 -3.28 19.39
C PHE A 205 22.97 -2.42 18.17
N PHE A 206 22.43 -3.06 17.12
CA PHE A 206 21.99 -2.36 15.91
C PHE A 206 20.82 -1.39 16.18
N VAL A 207 19.83 -1.81 16.94
CA VAL A 207 18.68 -0.98 17.34
C VAL A 207 19.13 0.17 18.23
N LYS A 208 20.09 -0.07 19.14
CA LYS A 208 20.65 0.98 19.99
C LYS A 208 21.37 2.05 19.14
N LYS A 209 22.14 1.64 18.14
CA LYS A 209 22.85 2.55 17.22
C LYS A 209 21.86 3.37 16.38
N PHE A 210 20.81 2.71 15.87
CA PHE A 210 19.74 3.38 15.12
C PHE A 210 19.00 4.40 16.00
N ASN A 211 18.60 4.02 17.22
CA ASN A 211 17.88 4.90 18.15
C ASN A 211 18.75 6.11 18.56
N ASN A 212 20.07 5.95 18.72
CA ASN A 212 20.96 7.07 19.01
C ASN A 212 21.02 8.06 17.83
N GLY A 213 21.11 7.56 16.58
CA GLY A 213 21.04 8.40 15.40
C GLY A 213 19.69 9.10 15.24
N PHE A 214 18.62 8.38 15.50
CA PHE A 214 17.26 8.93 15.46
C PHE A 214 17.02 9.98 16.55
N LYS A 215 17.60 9.80 17.72
CA LYS A 215 17.53 10.78 18.80
C LYS A 215 18.17 12.12 18.39
N SER A 216 19.35 12.10 17.78
CA SER A 216 19.99 13.33 17.25
C SER A 216 19.13 14.00 16.18
N PHE A 217 18.50 13.21 15.30
CA PHE A 217 17.54 13.73 14.32
C PHE A 217 16.33 14.38 14.99
N THR A 218 15.78 13.75 16.03
CA THR A 218 14.66 14.28 16.80
C THR A 218 15.01 15.57 17.52
N GLU A 219 16.21 15.67 18.08
CA GLU A 219 16.71 16.89 18.69
C GLU A 219 16.82 18.04 17.66
N PHE A 220 17.43 17.77 16.52
CA PHE A 220 17.48 18.73 15.40
C PHE A 220 16.09 19.17 14.94
N TYR A 221 15.15 18.23 14.76
CA TYR A 221 13.77 18.53 14.40
C TYR A 221 13.08 19.41 15.47
N THR A 222 13.24 19.05 16.74
CA THR A 222 12.62 19.80 17.85
C THR A 222 13.15 21.23 17.93
N ASP A 223 14.43 21.45 17.72
CA ASP A 223 15.03 22.79 17.75
C ASP A 223 14.58 23.61 16.52
N THR A 224 14.53 22.98 15.36
CA THR A 224 13.97 23.59 14.14
C THR A 224 12.50 23.96 14.35
N LEU A 225 11.70 23.08 14.94
CA LEU A 225 10.29 23.32 15.23
C LEU A 225 10.11 24.49 16.19
N LYS A 226 10.87 24.54 17.30
CA LYS A 226 10.86 25.67 18.24
C LYS A 226 11.18 27.00 17.55
N PHE A 227 12.19 27.00 16.68
CA PHE A 227 12.57 28.18 15.91
C PHE A 227 11.41 28.68 15.05
N TRP A 228 10.73 27.78 14.34
CA TRP A 228 9.64 28.12 13.43
C TRP A 228 8.36 28.51 14.18
N ILE A 229 8.00 27.84 15.26
CA ILE A 229 6.80 28.18 16.07
C ILE A 229 6.86 29.64 16.52
N ASN A 230 8.04 30.15 16.86
CA ASN A 230 8.19 31.53 17.28
C ASN A 230 8.11 32.54 16.11
N LYS A 231 8.10 32.06 14.84
CA LYS A 231 8.05 32.91 13.63
C LYS A 231 6.78 32.70 12.82
N GLN A 232 5.62 32.76 13.47
CA GLN A 232 4.33 32.47 12.85
C GLN A 232 4.07 33.28 11.56
N LYS A 233 4.42 34.60 11.54
CA LYS A 233 4.25 35.44 10.36
C LYS A 233 5.08 34.96 9.17
N THR A 234 6.30 34.50 9.41
CA THR A 234 7.20 33.99 8.35
C THR A 234 6.63 32.68 7.77
N ILE A 235 6.11 31.80 8.62
CA ILE A 235 5.47 30.56 8.19
C ILE A 235 4.23 30.85 7.34
N SER A 236 3.38 31.80 7.77
CA SER A 236 2.18 32.16 7.01
C SER A 236 2.52 32.71 5.62
N ILE A 237 3.54 33.57 5.52
CA ILE A 237 4.01 34.09 4.23
C ILE A 237 4.54 32.95 3.35
N PHE A 238 5.33 32.02 3.91
CA PHE A 238 5.87 30.87 3.19
C PHE A 238 4.76 29.95 2.66
N ILE A 239 3.72 29.68 3.47
CA ILE A 239 2.57 28.86 3.04
C ILE A 239 1.82 29.55 1.90
N ILE A 240 1.56 30.85 2.00
CA ILE A 240 0.88 31.62 0.94
C ILE A 240 1.69 31.57 -0.37
N LEU A 241 3.00 31.74 -0.28
CA LEU A 241 3.91 31.67 -1.43
C LEU A 241 3.92 30.26 -2.06
N LEU A 242 3.90 29.20 -1.24
CA LEU A 242 3.81 27.82 -1.69
C LEU A 242 2.49 27.55 -2.43
N ILE A 243 1.37 28.03 -1.89
CA ILE A 243 0.06 27.91 -2.52
C ILE A 243 0.06 28.65 -3.86
N ALA A 244 0.55 29.88 -3.89
CA ALA A 244 0.64 30.67 -5.12
C ALA A 244 1.52 30.00 -6.19
N ALA A 245 2.67 29.47 -5.80
CA ALA A 245 3.55 28.69 -6.66
C ALA A 245 2.88 27.42 -7.19
N SER A 246 2.14 26.70 -6.34
CA SER A 246 1.41 25.49 -6.73
C SER A 246 0.33 25.80 -7.75
N VAL A 247 -0.46 26.85 -7.54
CA VAL A 247 -1.48 27.31 -8.49
C VAL A 247 -0.85 27.75 -9.81
N TYR A 248 0.28 28.49 -9.76
CA TYR A 248 1.02 28.89 -10.94
C TYR A 248 1.49 27.66 -11.74
N LEU A 249 2.19 26.71 -11.10
CA LEU A 249 2.69 25.51 -11.75
C LEU A 249 1.56 24.64 -12.31
N PHE A 250 0.43 24.53 -11.61
CA PHE A 250 -0.74 23.77 -12.08
C PHE A 250 -1.27 24.27 -13.43
N ASN A 251 -1.19 25.57 -13.69
CA ASN A 251 -1.63 26.15 -14.97
C ASN A 251 -0.68 25.81 -16.13
N PHE A 252 0.60 25.54 -15.84
CA PHE A 252 1.60 25.16 -16.85
C PHE A 252 1.74 23.65 -17.03
N THR A 253 1.18 22.83 -16.11
CA THR A 253 1.24 21.38 -16.24
C THR A 253 0.30 20.91 -17.34
N LYS A 254 0.84 20.15 -18.29
CA LYS A 254 0.03 19.52 -19.34
C LYS A 254 -0.96 18.55 -18.71
N LYS A 255 -2.25 18.73 -19.01
CA LYS A 255 -3.35 17.89 -18.52
C LYS A 255 -3.62 16.78 -19.54
N GLU A 256 -2.82 15.72 -19.50
CA GLU A 256 -3.01 14.54 -20.34
C GLU A 256 -3.45 13.36 -19.48
N LEU A 257 -4.62 12.80 -19.76
CA LEU A 257 -5.17 11.64 -19.02
C LEU A 257 -4.50 10.34 -19.41
N ILE A 258 -3.98 10.24 -20.61
CA ILE A 258 -3.23 9.10 -21.16
C ILE A 258 -2.12 9.69 -22.02
N LEU A 259 -0.89 9.21 -21.85
CA LEU A 259 0.19 9.47 -22.81
C LEU A 259 -0.37 9.21 -24.21
N SER A 260 -0.53 10.25 -25.01
CA SER A 260 -1.13 10.12 -26.32
C SER A 260 -0.23 9.24 -27.19
N LEU A 261 -0.62 8.01 -27.37
CA LEU A 261 -0.08 7.08 -28.39
C LEU A 261 -0.16 7.68 -29.83
N ILE A 262 -0.80 8.85 -29.97
CA ILE A 262 -0.99 9.56 -31.23
C ILE A 262 0.35 10.04 -31.82
N HIS A 263 1.36 10.33 -30.99
CA HIS A 263 2.68 10.73 -31.53
C HIS A 263 3.57 9.57 -31.97
N ILE A 264 3.18 8.31 -31.71
CA ILE A 264 3.92 7.12 -32.17
C ILE A 264 3.39 6.64 -33.54
N SER A 265 2.21 7.08 -33.96
CA SER A 265 1.57 6.65 -35.21
C SER A 265 1.74 7.61 -36.41
N GLU A 266 2.54 8.67 -36.30
CA GLU A 266 2.83 9.59 -37.40
C GLU A 266 4.30 9.60 -37.88
N PRO A 267 4.95 8.46 -38.22
CA PRO A 267 6.18 8.52 -39.00
C PRO A 267 5.98 8.36 -40.52
N THR A 268 4.75 8.23 -41.02
CA THR A 268 4.55 7.84 -42.43
C THR A 268 3.82 8.86 -43.30
N ARG A 269 3.58 10.07 -42.87
CA ARG A 269 2.87 11.11 -43.67
C ARG A 269 3.78 12.08 -44.45
N HIS A 270 5.09 11.88 -44.48
CA HIS A 270 6.03 12.70 -45.25
C HIS A 270 6.82 11.98 -46.33
N LEU A 271 6.27 10.92 -46.91
CA LEU A 271 6.87 10.26 -48.07
C LEU A 271 5.81 9.99 -49.13
N PHE A 272 5.21 11.09 -49.69
CA PHE A 272 4.66 11.13 -51.07
C PHE A 272 4.50 12.57 -51.48
#